data_be51972e820ba449812984e53de689bc
#
_entry.id   be51972e820ba449812984e53de689bc
#
_cell.length_a   1.000
_cell.length_b   1.000
_cell.length_c   1.000
_cell.angle_alpha   90.00
_cell.angle_beta   90.00
_cell.angle_gamma   90.00
#
_symmetry.space_group_name_H-M   'P 1'
#
loop_
_entity.id
_entity.type
_entity.pdbx_description
1 polymer ?
#
loop_
_entity_poly.entity_id
_entity_poly.type
_entity_poly.pdbx_seq_one_letter_code
_entity_poly.pdbx_strand_id
1 'polypeptide(L)'
;MKNNNAKKWITLLVLCAGGGIIYRLPYLREVFYIPMQQAFHLTNFQMGFLTSMYGIVNFLLYIPGGVIADKFSYKILVPFSLIATGLLGFWYATIPSYTVCLIINGAWAITTVFTFWPTMVKAVRMLGDSSEQGKLFGILEGGRGAASTVVSFIALGMLAKLGEGLLGIRSIIIFYSVALIVIGIIAYFLLDDSKEEKEINKQTRGDIMHGIKKVVKMPEVWLVAALVFTTYAAFSGLAFLTPYVTEIFGMSVALGAFIGIIRSYVIMIFAPPISGVIADKMHSTIKFMIIGLTLSIIFTLVYVFIPGKSAFIIPVLINMLILSIILLGMKGVFFAPLDEVRVPREYTGIAAGIVSFIGYVPDMFINSYYGGLLDSHPGIKGYNLIFLSMIALCVIGLICGIVLYKLVYSKKKESVGEKELEVAKLNS
;
A
#
# COMPACT_ATOMS: atom_id res chain seq x y z
N MET A 1 29.11 7.11 -22.38
CA MET A 1 27.87 6.28 -22.39
C MET A 1 27.88 5.15 -21.35
N LYS A 2 28.95 4.35 -21.15
CA LYS A 2 28.96 3.27 -20.12
C LYS A 2 28.76 3.76 -18.67
N ASN A 3 29.30 4.93 -18.31
CA ASN A 3 29.23 5.47 -16.94
C ASN A 3 27.79 5.91 -16.54
N ASN A 4 26.99 6.37 -17.50
CA ASN A 4 25.63 6.85 -17.24
C ASN A 4 24.66 5.69 -16.97
N ASN A 5 24.86 4.54 -17.61
CA ASN A 5 24.01 3.36 -17.45
C ASN A 5 24.23 2.66 -16.09
N ALA A 6 25.48 2.54 -15.65
CA ALA A 6 25.79 1.99 -14.32
C ALA A 6 25.17 2.85 -13.20
N LYS A 7 25.26 4.18 -13.32
CA LYS A 7 24.70 5.13 -12.36
C LYS A 7 23.16 5.03 -12.26
N LYS A 8 22.45 4.88 -13.40
CA LYS A 8 21.01 4.63 -13.46
C LYS A 8 20.61 3.42 -12.60
N TRP A 9 21.31 2.29 -12.78
CA TRP A 9 21.00 1.06 -12.06
C TRP A 9 21.36 1.12 -10.58
N ILE A 10 22.47 1.78 -10.23
CA ILE A 10 22.87 2.01 -8.83
C ILE A 10 21.81 2.86 -8.12
N THR A 11 21.38 3.97 -8.75
CA THR A 11 20.31 4.82 -8.21
C THR A 11 19.03 4.02 -7.99
N LEU A 12 18.62 3.22 -8.98
CA LEU A 12 17.40 2.39 -8.86
C LEU A 12 17.53 1.36 -7.72
N LEU A 13 18.69 0.71 -7.57
CA LEU A 13 18.94 -0.24 -6.47
C LEU A 13 18.86 0.44 -5.10
N VAL A 14 19.44 1.63 -4.96
CA VAL A 14 19.34 2.41 -3.69
C VAL A 14 17.90 2.78 -3.38
N LEU A 15 17.12 3.19 -4.39
CA LEU A 15 15.69 3.50 -4.23
C LEU A 15 14.87 2.25 -3.89
N CYS A 16 15.20 1.08 -4.48
CA CYS A 16 14.58 -0.20 -4.11
C CYS A 16 14.86 -0.56 -2.65
N ALA A 17 16.11 -0.49 -2.22
CA ALA A 17 16.52 -0.80 -0.86
C ALA A 17 15.87 0.16 0.15
N GLY A 18 16.02 1.48 -0.06
CA GLY A 18 15.41 2.50 0.80
C GLY A 18 13.90 2.37 0.86
N GLY A 19 13.24 2.27 -0.31
CA GLY A 19 11.79 2.15 -0.43
C GLY A 19 11.21 0.85 0.13
N GLY A 20 12.01 -0.23 0.17
CA GLY A 20 11.63 -1.49 0.80
C GLY A 20 11.70 -1.44 2.32
N ILE A 21 12.69 -0.73 2.88
CA ILE A 21 12.95 -0.76 4.33
C ILE A 21 12.22 0.37 5.07
N ILE A 22 12.03 1.55 4.45
CA ILE A 22 11.54 2.75 5.14
C ILE A 22 10.17 2.55 5.82
N TYR A 23 9.33 1.69 5.26
CA TYR A 23 8.01 1.39 5.80
C TYR A 23 8.01 0.27 6.85
N ARG A 24 9.17 -0.36 7.16
CA ARG A 24 9.19 -1.49 8.12
C ARG A 24 8.91 -1.05 9.55
N LEU A 25 9.36 0.12 9.95
CA LEU A 25 9.10 0.66 11.29
C LEU A 25 7.63 1.08 11.47
N PRO A 26 7.01 1.92 10.61
CA PRO A 26 5.60 2.27 10.73
C PRO A 26 4.64 1.07 10.67
N TYR A 27 4.98 0.05 9.87
CA TYR A 27 4.17 -1.15 9.67
C TYR A 27 4.73 -2.40 10.39
N LEU A 28 5.52 -2.20 11.47
CA LEU A 28 6.14 -3.29 12.24
C LEU A 28 5.12 -4.34 12.70
N ARG A 29 3.92 -3.91 13.09
CA ARG A 29 2.83 -4.77 13.55
C ARG A 29 2.29 -5.75 12.49
N GLU A 30 2.50 -5.52 11.21
CA GLU A 30 2.00 -6.43 10.15
C GLU A 30 2.62 -7.82 10.22
N VAL A 31 3.85 -7.90 10.71
CA VAL A 31 4.61 -9.15 10.87
C VAL A 31 4.78 -9.51 12.33
N PHE A 32 5.13 -8.54 13.17
CA PHE A 32 5.50 -8.74 14.59
C PHE A 32 4.39 -8.24 15.54
N TYR A 33 3.12 -8.54 15.22
CA TYR A 33 1.96 -8.03 15.96
C TYR A 33 2.03 -8.39 17.46
N ILE A 34 2.09 -9.69 17.78
CA ILE A 34 2.07 -10.19 19.15
C ILE A 34 3.32 -9.73 19.94
N PRO A 35 4.57 -9.88 19.44
CA PRO A 35 5.75 -9.37 20.13
C PRO A 35 5.70 -7.86 20.40
N MET A 36 5.21 -7.07 19.43
CA MET A 36 5.06 -5.64 19.59
C MET A 36 4.00 -5.30 20.65
N GLN A 37 2.83 -5.93 20.58
CA GLN A 37 1.74 -5.72 21.53
C GLN A 37 2.19 -5.99 22.97
N GLN A 38 2.88 -7.10 23.19
CA GLN A 38 3.39 -7.51 24.51
C GLN A 38 4.51 -6.57 25.01
N ALA A 39 5.47 -6.21 24.14
CA ALA A 39 6.59 -5.36 24.54
C ALA A 39 6.17 -3.93 24.89
N PHE A 40 5.17 -3.38 24.21
CA PHE A 40 4.66 -2.04 24.43
C PHE A 40 3.45 -2.00 25.39
N HIS A 41 2.95 -3.16 25.83
CA HIS A 41 1.76 -3.29 26.70
C HIS A 41 0.52 -2.57 26.12
N LEU A 42 0.27 -2.75 24.82
CA LEU A 42 -0.80 -2.07 24.10
C LEU A 42 -2.03 -2.96 23.93
N THR A 43 -3.22 -2.36 23.97
CA THR A 43 -4.45 -3.02 23.53
C THR A 43 -4.48 -3.14 22.00
N ASN A 44 -5.38 -3.97 21.46
CA ASN A 44 -5.53 -4.09 20.00
C ASN A 44 -5.99 -2.78 19.36
N PHE A 45 -6.88 -2.04 20.04
CA PHE A 45 -7.28 -0.69 19.62
C PHE A 45 -6.08 0.25 19.55
N GLN A 46 -5.25 0.28 20.58
CA GLN A 46 -4.05 1.12 20.62
C GLN A 46 -3.06 0.74 19.50
N MET A 47 -2.83 -0.54 19.27
CA MET A 47 -2.02 -1.06 18.15
C MET A 47 -2.58 -0.58 16.79
N GLY A 48 -3.89 -0.64 16.62
CA GLY A 48 -4.56 -0.12 15.43
C GLY A 48 -4.45 1.38 15.28
N PHE A 49 -4.60 2.12 16.40
CA PHE A 49 -4.59 3.58 16.39
C PHE A 49 -3.21 4.19 16.11
N LEU A 50 -2.11 3.48 16.43
CA LEU A 50 -0.77 3.88 15.95
C LEU A 50 -0.73 4.00 14.42
N THR A 51 -1.28 3.01 13.71
CA THR A 51 -1.37 3.04 12.25
C THR A 51 -2.38 4.10 11.78
N SER A 52 -3.49 4.27 12.49
CA SER A 52 -4.48 5.32 12.18
C SER A 52 -3.89 6.72 12.32
N MET A 53 -3.07 6.98 13.35
CA MET A 53 -2.37 8.25 13.49
C MET A 53 -1.41 8.51 12.32
N TYR A 54 -0.68 7.47 11.90
CA TYR A 54 0.15 7.53 10.69
C TYR A 54 -0.71 7.88 9.47
N GLY A 55 -1.87 7.22 9.29
CA GLY A 55 -2.81 7.48 8.19
C GLY A 55 -3.42 8.88 8.21
N ILE A 56 -3.78 9.41 9.39
CA ILE A 56 -4.30 10.78 9.56
C ILE A 56 -3.27 11.82 9.08
N VAL A 57 -2.03 11.67 9.53
CA VAL A 57 -0.96 12.61 9.14
C VAL A 57 -0.64 12.47 7.65
N ASN A 58 -0.62 11.24 7.10
CA ASN A 58 -0.45 11.00 5.67
C ASN A 58 -1.53 11.71 4.84
N PHE A 59 -2.79 11.58 5.25
CA PHE A 59 -3.92 12.22 4.58
C PHE A 59 -3.72 13.74 4.46
N LEU A 60 -3.30 14.39 5.54
CA LEU A 60 -3.04 15.84 5.56
C LEU A 60 -1.83 16.23 4.69
N LEU A 61 -0.82 15.36 4.59
CA LEU A 61 0.46 15.65 3.96
C LEU A 61 0.56 15.18 2.51
N TYR A 62 -0.41 14.40 1.99
CA TYR A 62 -0.32 13.81 0.66
C TYR A 62 -0.21 14.87 -0.44
N ILE A 63 -1.03 15.93 -0.36
CA ILE A 63 -1.02 17.02 -1.35
C ILE A 63 0.25 17.89 -1.22
N PRO A 64 0.64 18.39 -0.02
CA PRO A 64 1.85 19.19 0.11
C PRO A 64 3.15 18.41 -0.15
N GLY A 65 3.15 17.07 -0.05
CA GLY A 65 4.32 16.23 -0.32
C GLY A 65 4.82 16.35 -1.76
N GLY A 66 3.93 16.43 -2.74
CA GLY A 66 4.29 16.67 -4.13
C GLY A 66 5.06 18.00 -4.32
N VAL A 67 4.59 19.06 -3.66
CA VAL A 67 5.24 20.38 -3.74
C VAL A 67 6.65 20.38 -3.15
N ILE A 68 6.87 19.63 -2.07
CA ILE A 68 8.21 19.49 -1.46
C ILE A 68 9.15 18.72 -2.39
N ALA A 69 8.68 17.62 -2.98
CA ALA A 69 9.47 16.85 -3.94
C ALA A 69 9.88 17.67 -5.18
N ASP A 70 9.03 18.62 -5.60
CA ASP A 70 9.35 19.50 -6.73
C ASP A 70 10.36 20.59 -6.36
N LYS A 71 10.33 21.09 -5.13
CA LYS A 71 11.22 22.18 -4.68
C LYS A 71 12.62 21.72 -4.30
N PHE A 72 12.76 20.51 -3.79
CA PHE A 72 14.03 19.99 -3.26
C PHE A 72 14.54 18.84 -4.11
N SER A 73 15.88 18.70 -4.14
CA SER A 73 16.54 17.61 -4.83
C SER A 73 16.29 16.27 -4.14
N TYR A 74 16.08 15.22 -4.95
CA TYR A 74 15.97 13.86 -4.44
C TYR A 74 17.28 13.37 -3.77
N LYS A 75 18.42 13.94 -4.15
CA LYS A 75 19.72 13.71 -3.51
C LYS A 75 19.74 14.12 -2.03
N ILE A 76 18.92 15.10 -1.64
CA ILE A 76 18.84 15.59 -0.26
C ILE A 76 17.65 14.90 0.45
N LEU A 77 16.48 14.88 -0.18
CA LEU A 77 15.25 14.39 0.48
C LEU A 77 15.26 12.88 0.74
N VAL A 78 15.82 12.05 -0.16
CA VAL A 78 15.88 10.61 0.04
C VAL A 78 16.77 10.24 1.24
N PRO A 79 18.04 10.69 1.33
CA PRO A 79 18.88 10.44 2.51
C PRO A 79 18.26 11.00 3.79
N PHE A 80 17.75 12.24 3.77
CA PHE A 80 17.10 12.87 4.91
C PHE A 80 15.94 11.98 5.43
N SER A 81 15.07 11.53 4.55
CA SER A 81 13.93 10.70 4.91
C SER A 81 14.34 9.38 5.57
N LEU A 82 15.32 8.70 4.99
CA LEU A 82 15.84 7.43 5.51
C LEU A 82 16.51 7.61 6.88
N ILE A 83 17.39 8.59 7.02
CA ILE A 83 18.11 8.87 8.26
C ILE A 83 17.14 9.33 9.35
N ALA A 84 16.23 10.26 9.05
CA ALA A 84 15.27 10.77 10.03
C ALA A 84 14.30 9.65 10.49
N THR A 85 13.83 8.77 9.56
CA THR A 85 13.02 7.60 9.93
C THR A 85 13.80 6.66 10.86
N GLY A 86 15.06 6.41 10.58
CA GLY A 86 15.93 5.58 11.43
C GLY A 86 16.19 6.18 12.81
N LEU A 87 16.41 7.50 12.91
CA LEU A 87 16.57 8.21 14.20
C LEU A 87 15.30 8.13 15.05
N LEU A 88 14.13 8.33 14.45
CA LEU A 88 12.85 8.11 15.12
C LEU A 88 12.68 6.65 15.57
N GLY A 89 13.22 5.71 14.82
CA GLY A 89 13.24 4.29 15.20
C GLY A 89 14.08 4.02 16.44
N PHE A 90 15.22 4.68 16.62
CA PHE A 90 15.98 4.59 17.90
C PHE A 90 15.19 5.13 19.07
N TRP A 91 14.45 6.22 18.89
CA TRP A 91 13.56 6.72 19.93
C TRP A 91 12.44 5.71 20.22
N TYR A 92 11.86 5.10 19.18
CA TYR A 92 10.84 4.06 19.34
C TYR A 92 11.37 2.80 20.06
N ALA A 93 12.66 2.44 19.84
CA ALA A 93 13.33 1.33 20.52
C ALA A 93 13.50 1.52 22.04
N THR A 94 13.34 2.71 22.55
CA THR A 94 13.31 2.94 24.02
C THR A 94 12.03 2.42 24.67
N ILE A 95 11.05 1.95 23.86
CA ILE A 95 9.71 1.53 24.30
C ILE A 95 9.03 2.65 25.10
N PRO A 96 8.81 3.81 24.45
CA PRO A 96 8.25 4.96 25.13
C PRO A 96 6.76 4.79 25.42
N SER A 97 6.18 5.74 26.16
CA SER A 97 4.75 5.76 26.45
C SER A 97 3.90 5.77 25.16
N TYR A 98 2.65 5.32 25.24
CA TYR A 98 1.72 5.27 24.12
C TYR A 98 1.58 6.63 23.40
N THR A 99 1.49 7.73 24.15
CA THR A 99 1.40 9.08 23.55
C THR A 99 2.64 9.42 22.71
N VAL A 100 3.83 9.04 23.19
CA VAL A 100 5.08 9.24 22.43
C VAL A 100 5.11 8.33 21.20
N CYS A 101 4.61 7.10 21.31
CA CYS A 101 4.44 6.22 20.14
C CYS A 101 3.54 6.85 19.06
N LEU A 102 2.44 7.51 19.44
CA LEU A 102 1.57 8.26 18.51
C LEU A 102 2.33 9.40 17.82
N ILE A 103 3.10 10.19 18.57
CA ILE A 103 3.93 11.27 18.01
C ILE A 103 4.95 10.72 17.01
N ILE A 104 5.63 9.63 17.35
CA ILE A 104 6.61 9.00 16.46
C ILE A 104 5.93 8.48 15.18
N ASN A 105 4.75 7.85 15.28
CA ASN A 105 4.00 7.40 14.12
C ASN A 105 3.57 8.56 13.20
N GLY A 106 3.13 9.69 13.79
CA GLY A 106 2.87 10.92 13.04
C GLY A 106 4.15 11.48 12.37
N ALA A 107 5.27 11.47 13.07
CA ALA A 107 6.56 11.91 12.52
C ALA A 107 7.07 10.97 11.40
N TRP A 108 6.84 9.67 11.51
CA TRP A 108 7.13 8.73 10.41
C TRP A 108 6.30 9.02 9.16
N ALA A 109 5.06 9.49 9.29
CA ALA A 109 4.26 9.93 8.15
C ALA A 109 4.95 11.07 7.39
N ILE A 110 5.56 12.02 8.12
CA ILE A 110 6.33 13.12 7.52
C ILE A 110 7.55 12.56 6.77
N THR A 111 8.33 11.71 7.40
CA THR A 111 9.58 11.21 6.80
C THR A 111 9.37 10.21 5.68
N THR A 112 8.23 9.49 5.65
CA THR A 112 7.98 8.42 4.67
C THR A 112 7.07 8.84 3.52
N VAL A 113 5.95 9.52 3.80
CA VAL A 113 4.94 9.86 2.78
C VAL A 113 5.11 11.29 2.28
N PHE A 114 5.40 12.24 3.17
CA PHE A 114 5.56 13.62 2.78
C PHE A 114 6.89 13.88 2.03
N THR A 115 8.01 13.35 2.53
CA THR A 115 9.32 13.62 1.94
C THR A 115 9.84 12.51 1.04
N PHE A 116 9.66 11.22 1.41
CA PHE A 116 10.27 10.10 0.68
C PHE A 116 9.47 9.67 -0.55
N TRP A 117 8.17 9.38 -0.40
CA TRP A 117 7.37 8.75 -1.47
C TRP A 117 7.34 9.56 -2.76
N PRO A 118 6.92 10.84 -2.77
CA PRO A 118 6.88 11.63 -3.99
C PRO A 118 8.26 11.86 -4.59
N THR A 119 9.28 11.99 -3.74
CA THR A 119 10.67 12.16 -4.16
C THR A 119 11.23 10.91 -4.81
N MET A 120 10.93 9.73 -4.29
CA MET A 120 11.30 8.44 -4.89
C MET A 120 10.64 8.27 -6.26
N VAL A 121 9.35 8.56 -6.36
CA VAL A 121 8.61 8.51 -7.64
C VAL A 121 9.23 9.47 -8.67
N LYS A 122 9.55 10.70 -8.27
CA LYS A 122 10.25 11.69 -9.11
C LYS A 122 11.62 11.15 -9.55
N ALA A 123 12.43 10.65 -8.62
CA ALA A 123 13.75 10.13 -8.93
C ALA A 123 13.69 8.99 -9.97
N VAL A 124 12.74 8.05 -9.83
CA VAL A 124 12.57 6.96 -10.81
C VAL A 124 12.16 7.48 -12.19
N ARG A 125 11.23 8.45 -12.25
CA ARG A 125 10.84 9.08 -13.53
C ARG A 125 12.02 9.70 -14.27
N MET A 126 12.99 10.26 -13.56
CA MET A 126 14.18 10.89 -14.14
C MET A 126 15.25 9.88 -14.59
N LEU A 127 15.09 8.59 -14.29
CA LEU A 127 16.07 7.56 -14.68
C LEU A 127 15.93 7.07 -16.13
N GLY A 128 14.84 7.38 -16.81
CA GLY A 128 14.63 6.92 -18.18
C GLY A 128 13.47 7.58 -18.90
N ASP A 129 13.39 7.38 -20.20
CA ASP A 129 12.38 7.93 -21.07
C ASP A 129 10.98 7.34 -20.81
N SER A 130 9.95 7.94 -21.42
CA SER A 130 8.55 7.51 -21.27
C SER A 130 8.32 6.03 -21.64
N SER A 131 9.08 5.50 -22.58
CA SER A 131 9.02 4.09 -23.01
C SER A 131 9.60 3.10 -21.98
N GLU A 132 10.46 3.55 -21.08
CA GLU A 132 11.11 2.73 -20.04
C GLU A 132 10.41 2.79 -18.68
N GLN A 133 9.46 3.72 -18.49
CA GLN A 133 8.85 3.98 -17.18
C GLN A 133 8.18 2.73 -16.60
N GLY A 134 7.42 2.00 -17.38
CA GLY A 134 6.79 0.75 -16.94
C GLY A 134 7.80 -0.26 -16.39
N LYS A 135 8.95 -0.42 -17.08
CA LYS A 135 10.02 -1.32 -16.64
C LYS A 135 10.68 -0.82 -15.35
N LEU A 136 10.97 0.50 -15.24
CA LEU A 136 11.63 1.08 -14.08
C LEU A 136 10.76 0.98 -12.83
N PHE A 137 9.46 1.31 -12.92
CA PHE A 137 8.51 1.15 -11.82
C PHE A 137 8.27 -0.31 -11.45
N GLY A 138 8.22 -1.22 -12.44
CA GLY A 138 8.14 -2.65 -12.19
C GLY A 138 9.34 -3.18 -11.40
N ILE A 139 10.56 -2.78 -11.78
CA ILE A 139 11.79 -3.13 -11.05
C ILE A 139 11.82 -2.48 -9.66
N LEU A 140 11.35 -1.23 -9.53
CA LEU A 140 11.23 -0.55 -8.23
C LEU A 140 10.34 -1.35 -7.28
N GLU A 141 9.11 -1.69 -7.69
CA GLU A 141 8.16 -2.40 -6.82
C GLU A 141 8.65 -3.82 -6.48
N GLY A 142 9.16 -4.57 -7.46
CA GLY A 142 9.78 -5.87 -7.22
C GLY A 142 11.00 -5.79 -6.30
N GLY A 143 11.87 -4.81 -6.52
CA GLY A 143 13.06 -4.56 -5.71
C GLY A 143 12.73 -4.13 -4.27
N ARG A 144 11.69 -3.31 -4.09
CA ARG A 144 11.17 -2.95 -2.76
C ARG A 144 10.64 -4.18 -2.03
N GLY A 145 9.88 -5.03 -2.72
CA GLY A 145 9.39 -6.29 -2.17
C GLY A 145 10.55 -7.22 -1.75
N ALA A 146 11.56 -7.37 -2.60
CA ALA A 146 12.74 -8.18 -2.32
C ALA A 146 13.54 -7.64 -1.11
N ALA A 147 13.81 -6.32 -1.08
CA ALA A 147 14.50 -5.69 0.05
C ALA A 147 13.71 -5.86 1.36
N SER A 148 12.39 -5.65 1.32
CA SER A 148 11.50 -5.88 2.46
C SER A 148 11.58 -7.32 2.98
N THR A 149 11.55 -8.28 2.06
CA THR A 149 11.62 -9.72 2.37
C THR A 149 12.93 -10.06 3.07
N VAL A 150 14.07 -9.64 2.49
CA VAL A 150 15.40 -9.93 3.05
C VAL A 150 15.54 -9.38 4.48
N VAL A 151 15.26 -8.09 4.67
CA VAL A 151 15.42 -7.49 6.01
C VAL A 151 14.44 -8.05 7.03
N SER A 152 13.23 -8.45 6.59
CA SER A 152 12.25 -9.04 7.50
C SER A 152 12.61 -10.47 7.91
N PHE A 153 13.23 -11.27 7.05
CA PHE A 153 13.77 -12.58 7.44
C PHE A 153 14.98 -12.46 8.37
N ILE A 154 15.85 -11.45 8.19
CA ILE A 154 16.92 -11.17 9.15
C ILE A 154 16.31 -10.80 10.51
N ALA A 155 15.31 -9.93 10.55
CA ALA A 155 14.61 -9.54 11.77
C ALA A 155 13.93 -10.73 12.44
N LEU A 156 13.30 -11.64 11.67
CA LEU A 156 12.74 -12.88 12.19
C LEU A 156 13.81 -13.79 12.81
N GLY A 157 14.98 -13.92 12.17
CA GLY A 157 16.12 -14.64 12.73
C GLY A 157 16.61 -14.04 14.05
N MET A 158 16.57 -12.72 14.19
CA MET A 158 16.89 -12.03 15.45
C MET A 158 15.84 -12.35 16.52
N LEU A 159 14.54 -12.31 16.17
CA LEU A 159 13.45 -12.67 17.10
C LEU A 159 13.62 -14.12 17.59
N ALA A 160 13.92 -15.06 16.69
CA ALA A 160 14.11 -16.46 17.04
C ALA A 160 15.31 -16.70 17.99
N LYS A 161 16.37 -15.89 17.84
CA LYS A 161 17.58 -16.02 18.71
C LYS A 161 17.46 -15.28 20.03
N LEU A 162 16.83 -14.11 20.06
CA LEU A 162 16.77 -13.23 21.22
C LEU A 162 15.47 -13.38 22.03
N GLY A 163 14.53 -14.18 21.52
CA GLY A 163 13.23 -14.42 22.12
C GLY A 163 12.16 -13.41 21.66
N GLU A 164 10.90 -13.78 21.90
CA GLU A 164 9.71 -13.03 21.46
C GLU A 164 9.37 -11.84 22.38
N GLY A 165 10.14 -11.64 23.45
CA GLY A 165 9.92 -10.57 24.42
C GLY A 165 10.55 -9.24 24.04
N LEU A 166 10.69 -8.36 25.07
CA LEU A 166 11.18 -6.99 24.91
C LEU A 166 12.53 -6.89 24.20
N LEU A 167 13.48 -7.81 24.49
CA LEU A 167 14.80 -7.80 23.88
C LEU A 167 14.73 -8.05 22.38
N GLY A 168 13.93 -9.04 21.95
CA GLY A 168 13.76 -9.38 20.54
C GLY A 168 13.17 -8.23 19.74
N ILE A 169 12.04 -7.65 20.20
CA ILE A 169 11.38 -6.56 19.46
C ILE A 169 12.22 -5.30 19.42
N ARG A 170 12.90 -4.95 20.54
CA ARG A 170 13.82 -3.82 20.58
C ARG A 170 14.98 -3.98 19.58
N SER A 171 15.55 -5.18 19.50
CA SER A 171 16.64 -5.49 18.59
C SER A 171 16.20 -5.37 17.13
N ILE A 172 14.99 -5.79 16.78
CA ILE A 172 14.40 -5.63 15.44
C ILE A 172 14.26 -4.15 15.08
N ILE A 173 13.73 -3.34 16.01
CA ILE A 173 13.57 -1.90 15.79
C ILE A 173 14.94 -1.23 15.58
N ILE A 174 15.93 -1.56 16.40
CA ILE A 174 17.31 -1.05 16.26
C ILE A 174 17.90 -1.50 14.92
N PHE A 175 17.73 -2.76 14.53
CA PHE A 175 18.23 -3.28 13.26
C PHE A 175 17.65 -2.51 12.07
N TYR A 176 16.33 -2.29 12.02
CA TYR A 176 15.71 -1.50 10.95
C TYR A 176 16.20 -0.05 10.98
N SER A 177 16.38 0.54 12.16
CA SER A 177 16.88 1.90 12.34
C SER A 177 18.30 2.05 11.80
N VAL A 178 19.19 1.13 12.14
CA VAL A 178 20.57 1.11 11.63
C VAL A 178 20.58 0.90 10.12
N ALA A 179 19.80 -0.05 9.60
CA ALA A 179 19.71 -0.32 8.17
C ALA A 179 19.27 0.93 7.38
N LEU A 180 18.26 1.65 7.90
CA LEU A 180 17.78 2.90 7.29
C LEU A 180 18.84 3.99 7.26
N ILE A 181 19.58 4.18 8.35
CA ILE A 181 20.65 5.19 8.43
C ILE A 181 21.80 4.82 7.47
N VAL A 182 22.20 3.55 7.45
CA VAL A 182 23.26 3.07 6.56
C VAL A 182 22.86 3.30 5.08
N ILE A 183 21.64 2.90 4.69
CA ILE A 183 21.16 3.12 3.31
C ILE A 183 21.02 4.62 3.03
N GLY A 184 20.57 5.42 4.00
CA GLY A 184 20.50 6.87 3.87
C GLY A 184 21.88 7.51 3.61
N ILE A 185 22.91 7.09 4.33
CA ILE A 185 24.29 7.52 4.11
C ILE A 185 24.79 7.08 2.71
N ILE A 186 24.55 5.83 2.34
CA ILE A 186 24.91 5.32 1.00
C ILE A 186 24.18 6.12 -0.07
N ALA A 187 22.88 6.41 0.10
CA ALA A 187 22.10 7.21 -0.83
C ALA A 187 22.68 8.62 -0.99
N TYR A 188 23.13 9.26 0.08
CA TYR A 188 23.74 10.58 0.03
C TYR A 188 24.98 10.66 -0.88
N PHE A 189 25.81 9.61 -0.88
CA PHE A 189 27.00 9.54 -1.71
C PHE A 189 26.75 9.04 -3.13
N LEU A 190 25.73 8.21 -3.35
CA LEU A 190 25.47 7.59 -4.66
C LEU A 190 24.45 8.35 -5.51
N LEU A 191 23.53 9.10 -4.90
CA LEU A 191 22.55 9.89 -5.64
C LEU A 191 23.18 11.23 -6.08
N ASP A 192 22.93 11.61 -7.33
CA ASP A 192 23.35 12.89 -7.88
C ASP A 192 22.17 13.71 -8.38
N ASP A 193 22.31 15.03 -8.30
CA ASP A 193 21.35 15.96 -8.90
C ASP A 193 21.40 15.83 -10.43
N SER A 194 20.26 15.59 -11.06
CA SER A 194 20.16 15.75 -12.51
C SER A 194 19.97 17.22 -12.87
N LYS A 195 20.67 17.67 -13.88
CA LYS A 195 20.58 19.05 -14.38
C LYS A 195 19.19 19.40 -14.98
N GLU A 196 18.35 18.37 -15.25
CA GLU A 196 17.03 18.50 -15.86
C GLU A 196 15.90 18.87 -14.87
N GLU A 197 16.21 19.00 -13.58
CA GLU A 197 15.21 19.29 -12.52
C GLU A 197 14.48 20.63 -12.69
N LYS A 198 14.91 21.52 -13.58
CA LYS A 198 14.43 22.91 -13.63
C LYS A 198 13.25 23.18 -14.58
N GLU A 199 12.79 22.21 -15.37
CA GLU A 199 11.81 22.47 -16.44
C GLU A 199 10.43 21.81 -16.29
N ILE A 200 10.16 20.97 -15.29
CA ILE A 200 8.89 20.26 -15.14
C ILE A 200 8.02 20.97 -14.08
N ASN A 201 7.14 21.80 -14.52
CA ASN A 201 5.83 22.20 -14.04
C ASN A 201 5.56 23.71 -14.10
N LYS A 202 4.98 24.14 -15.22
CA LYS A 202 4.16 25.37 -15.28
C LYS A 202 2.70 25.00 -15.61
N GLN A 203 2.05 24.25 -14.75
CA GLN A 203 0.60 24.24 -14.77
C GLN A 203 0.08 25.47 -13.99
N THR A 204 -0.69 26.30 -14.63
CA THR A 204 -1.24 27.51 -14.03
C THR A 204 -2.32 27.11 -13.01
N ARG A 205 -2.35 27.77 -11.85
CA ARG A 205 -3.28 27.47 -10.73
C ARG A 205 -4.77 27.52 -11.16
N GLY A 206 -5.10 28.26 -12.22
CA GLY A 206 -6.44 28.34 -12.83
C GLY A 206 -6.87 27.06 -13.52
N ASP A 207 -5.96 26.39 -14.21
CA ASP A 207 -6.25 25.17 -14.96
C ASP A 207 -6.53 24.00 -14.01
N ILE A 208 -5.84 23.96 -12.85
CA ILE A 208 -6.05 22.94 -11.81
C ILE A 208 -7.45 23.05 -11.20
N MET A 209 -7.91 24.28 -10.87
CA MET A 209 -9.24 24.49 -10.26
C MET A 209 -10.36 24.15 -11.24
N HIS A 210 -10.20 24.47 -12.52
CA HIS A 210 -11.15 24.09 -13.57
C HIS A 210 -11.22 22.58 -13.72
N GLY A 211 -10.06 21.90 -13.74
CA GLY A 211 -9.95 20.45 -13.80
C GLY A 211 -10.63 19.77 -12.62
N ILE A 212 -10.40 20.23 -11.38
CA ILE A 212 -11.06 19.70 -10.18
C ILE A 212 -12.59 19.80 -10.32
N LYS A 213 -13.13 20.97 -10.71
CA LYS A 213 -14.57 21.17 -10.89
C LYS A 213 -15.18 20.23 -11.95
N LYS A 214 -14.42 19.91 -13.00
CA LYS A 214 -14.86 19.00 -14.06
C LYS A 214 -14.83 17.54 -13.59
N VAL A 215 -13.74 17.12 -12.96
CA VAL A 215 -13.54 15.74 -12.50
C VAL A 215 -14.52 15.37 -11.37
N VAL A 216 -14.76 16.27 -10.41
CA VAL A 216 -15.72 16.07 -9.31
C VAL A 216 -17.15 15.85 -9.81
N LYS A 217 -17.50 16.35 -10.99
CA LYS A 217 -18.83 16.13 -11.61
C LYS A 217 -18.95 14.78 -12.32
N MET A 218 -17.86 14.01 -12.46
CA MET A 218 -17.89 12.71 -13.13
C MET A 218 -18.25 11.61 -12.11
N PRO A 219 -19.46 11.00 -12.20
CA PRO A 219 -19.88 9.96 -11.26
C PRO A 219 -18.97 8.72 -11.31
N GLU A 220 -18.38 8.45 -12.47
CA GLU A 220 -17.45 7.33 -12.66
C GLU A 220 -16.20 7.46 -11.76
N VAL A 221 -15.69 8.67 -11.55
CA VAL A 221 -14.53 8.92 -10.69
C VAL A 221 -14.85 8.58 -9.23
N TRP A 222 -16.06 8.91 -8.77
CA TRP A 222 -16.52 8.57 -7.43
C TRP A 222 -16.71 7.05 -7.23
N LEU A 223 -17.19 6.36 -8.25
CA LEU A 223 -17.31 4.90 -8.23
C LEU A 223 -15.93 4.23 -8.21
N VAL A 224 -14.97 4.75 -8.96
CA VAL A 224 -13.57 4.27 -8.87
C VAL A 224 -12.99 4.56 -7.49
N ALA A 225 -13.23 5.75 -6.93
CA ALA A 225 -12.78 6.10 -5.58
C ALA A 225 -13.39 5.16 -4.52
N ALA A 226 -14.69 4.84 -4.61
CA ALA A 226 -15.35 3.88 -3.73
C ALA A 226 -14.79 2.46 -3.90
N LEU A 227 -14.48 2.05 -5.13
CA LEU A 227 -13.84 0.77 -5.42
C LEU A 227 -12.45 0.66 -4.78
N VAL A 228 -11.64 1.72 -4.90
CA VAL A 228 -10.32 1.80 -4.26
C VAL A 228 -10.46 1.79 -2.74
N PHE A 229 -11.34 2.62 -2.17
CA PHE A 229 -11.62 2.71 -0.74
C PHE A 229 -11.96 1.34 -0.14
N THR A 230 -12.94 0.65 -0.73
CA THR A 230 -13.43 -0.64 -0.21
C THR A 230 -12.39 -1.76 -0.35
N THR A 231 -11.67 -1.81 -1.48
CA THR A 231 -10.59 -2.76 -1.70
C THR A 231 -9.44 -2.51 -0.71
N TYR A 232 -9.06 -1.25 -0.50
CA TYR A 232 -7.98 -0.89 0.41
C TYR A 232 -8.35 -1.15 1.88
N ALA A 233 -9.59 -0.86 2.28
CA ALA A 233 -10.09 -1.17 3.61
C ALA A 233 -10.11 -2.68 3.89
N ALA A 234 -10.53 -3.50 2.92
CA ALA A 234 -10.47 -4.96 3.02
C ALA A 234 -9.02 -5.47 3.09
N PHE A 235 -8.12 -4.91 2.27
CA PHE A 235 -6.68 -5.20 2.30
C PHE A 235 -6.08 -4.93 3.69
N SER A 236 -6.45 -3.85 4.36
CA SER A 236 -5.95 -3.51 5.71
C SER A 236 -6.30 -4.58 6.75
N GLY A 237 -7.40 -5.32 6.54
CA GLY A 237 -7.79 -6.45 7.39
C GLY A 237 -6.80 -7.64 7.35
N LEU A 238 -6.00 -7.76 6.30
CA LEU A 238 -4.98 -8.80 6.21
C LEU A 238 -3.97 -8.75 7.37
N ALA A 239 -3.70 -7.58 7.94
CA ALA A 239 -2.77 -7.43 9.07
C ALA A 239 -3.23 -8.23 10.30
N PHE A 240 -4.54 -8.48 10.45
CA PHE A 240 -5.12 -9.22 11.56
C PHE A 240 -5.09 -10.74 11.37
N LEU A 241 -4.72 -11.23 10.19
CA LEU A 241 -4.58 -12.67 9.95
C LEU A 241 -3.38 -13.28 10.70
N THR A 242 -2.31 -12.52 10.92
CA THR A 242 -1.16 -13.01 11.70
C THR A 242 -1.53 -13.26 13.17
N PRO A 243 -2.12 -12.31 13.92
CA PRO A 243 -2.60 -12.61 15.28
C PRO A 243 -3.74 -13.63 15.28
N TYR A 244 -4.61 -13.69 14.27
CA TYR A 244 -5.67 -14.71 14.18
C TYR A 244 -5.12 -16.14 14.20
N VAL A 245 -4.12 -16.45 13.39
CA VAL A 245 -3.54 -17.81 13.35
C VAL A 245 -2.76 -18.14 14.62
N THR A 246 -2.17 -17.15 15.27
CA THR A 246 -1.42 -17.33 16.53
C THR A 246 -2.38 -17.52 17.70
N GLU A 247 -3.38 -16.66 17.87
CA GLU A 247 -4.28 -16.67 19.02
C GLU A 247 -5.35 -17.78 18.95
N ILE A 248 -5.93 -18.02 17.75
CA ILE A 248 -7.04 -18.96 17.61
C ILE A 248 -6.57 -20.39 17.33
N PHE A 249 -5.50 -20.55 16.55
CA PHE A 249 -5.00 -21.88 16.16
C PHE A 249 -3.77 -22.32 16.93
N GLY A 250 -3.23 -21.47 17.83
CA GLY A 250 -2.07 -21.81 18.67
C GLY A 250 -0.75 -21.91 17.88
N MET A 251 -0.67 -21.21 16.71
CA MET A 251 0.57 -21.15 15.96
C MET A 251 1.64 -20.39 16.76
N SER A 252 2.89 -20.85 16.73
CA SER A 252 3.98 -20.11 17.36
C SER A 252 4.13 -18.71 16.73
N VAL A 253 4.53 -17.75 17.55
CA VAL A 253 4.71 -16.34 17.11
C VAL A 253 5.75 -16.26 15.99
N ALA A 254 6.85 -17.02 16.08
CA ALA A 254 7.88 -17.07 15.04
C ALA A 254 7.34 -17.60 13.70
N LEU A 255 6.50 -18.65 13.71
CA LEU A 255 5.88 -19.17 12.49
C LEU A 255 4.81 -18.21 11.96
N GLY A 256 4.04 -17.57 12.84
CA GLY A 256 3.11 -16.50 12.46
C GLY A 256 3.81 -15.34 11.76
N ALA A 257 4.95 -14.90 12.30
CA ALA A 257 5.77 -13.86 11.67
C ALA A 257 6.37 -14.33 10.33
N PHE A 258 6.82 -15.57 10.22
CA PHE A 258 7.31 -16.16 8.96
C PHE A 258 6.24 -16.10 7.87
N ILE A 259 5.03 -16.58 8.16
CA ILE A 259 3.90 -16.52 7.22
C ILE A 259 3.50 -15.07 6.94
N GLY A 260 3.55 -14.18 7.95
CA GLY A 260 3.33 -12.76 7.80
C GLY A 260 4.29 -12.09 6.79
N ILE A 261 5.57 -12.47 6.79
CA ILE A 261 6.58 -12.01 5.81
C ILE A 261 6.20 -12.49 4.41
N ILE A 262 5.88 -13.77 4.26
CA ILE A 262 5.46 -14.33 2.96
C ILE A 262 4.24 -13.58 2.44
N ARG A 263 3.20 -13.45 3.27
CA ARG A 263 1.95 -12.80 2.95
C ARG A 263 2.14 -11.33 2.53
N SER A 264 2.94 -10.57 3.26
CA SER A 264 3.03 -9.13 3.07
C SER A 264 4.09 -8.71 2.05
N TYR A 265 5.20 -9.47 1.93
CA TYR A 265 6.36 -9.00 1.16
C TYR A 265 6.74 -9.93 0.01
N VAL A 266 6.71 -11.25 0.19
CA VAL A 266 7.00 -12.18 -0.90
C VAL A 266 5.90 -12.13 -1.95
N ILE A 267 4.63 -12.19 -1.54
CA ILE A 267 3.48 -12.11 -2.46
C ILE A 267 3.46 -10.76 -3.19
N MET A 268 3.89 -9.67 -2.55
CA MET A 268 3.98 -8.34 -3.16
C MET A 268 4.92 -8.31 -4.38
N ILE A 269 5.91 -9.19 -4.46
CA ILE A 269 6.83 -9.25 -5.61
C ILE A 269 6.09 -9.73 -6.88
N PHE A 270 5.16 -10.65 -6.73
CA PHE A 270 4.55 -11.38 -7.85
C PHE A 270 3.09 -10.99 -8.12
N ALA A 271 2.28 -10.79 -7.06
CA ALA A 271 0.84 -10.63 -7.22
C ALA A 271 0.46 -9.39 -8.03
N PRO A 272 0.99 -8.17 -7.79
CA PRO A 272 0.64 -7.00 -8.60
C PRO A 272 1.01 -7.13 -10.09
N PRO A 273 2.24 -7.55 -10.47
CA PRO A 273 2.58 -7.74 -11.88
C PRO A 273 1.72 -8.79 -12.59
N ILE A 274 1.48 -9.93 -11.94
CA ILE A 274 0.63 -10.99 -12.50
C ILE A 274 -0.81 -10.49 -12.69
N SER A 275 -1.33 -9.74 -11.72
CA SER A 275 -2.67 -9.16 -11.79
C SER A 275 -2.82 -8.14 -12.92
N GLY A 276 -1.78 -7.34 -13.18
CA GLY A 276 -1.73 -6.44 -14.34
C GLY A 276 -1.89 -7.22 -15.64
N VAL A 277 -1.07 -8.26 -15.84
CA VAL A 277 -1.15 -9.12 -17.04
C VAL A 277 -2.52 -9.79 -17.19
N ILE A 278 -3.13 -10.24 -16.08
CA ILE A 278 -4.48 -10.86 -16.12
C ILE A 278 -5.52 -9.80 -16.49
N ALA A 279 -5.48 -8.61 -15.89
CA ALA A 279 -6.40 -7.52 -16.20
C ALA A 279 -6.30 -7.09 -17.66
N ASP A 280 -5.08 -7.00 -18.21
CA ASP A 280 -4.84 -6.69 -19.62
C ASP A 280 -5.44 -7.75 -20.56
N LYS A 281 -5.24 -9.04 -20.25
CA LYS A 281 -5.85 -10.15 -21.00
C LYS A 281 -7.38 -10.16 -20.95
N MET A 282 -7.96 -9.68 -19.86
CA MET A 282 -9.40 -9.54 -19.70
C MET A 282 -9.97 -8.32 -20.45
N HIS A 283 -9.11 -7.45 -21.00
CA HIS A 283 -9.47 -6.18 -21.63
C HIS A 283 -10.39 -5.28 -20.78
N SER A 284 -10.39 -5.47 -19.46
CA SER A 284 -11.13 -4.65 -18.50
C SER A 284 -10.63 -4.87 -17.08
N THR A 285 -10.02 -3.84 -16.52
CA THR A 285 -9.59 -3.82 -15.12
C THR A 285 -10.80 -3.81 -14.19
N ILE A 286 -11.92 -3.19 -14.60
CA ILE A 286 -13.17 -3.17 -13.82
C ILE A 286 -13.69 -4.60 -13.64
N LYS A 287 -13.70 -5.44 -14.70
CA LYS A 287 -14.07 -6.86 -14.59
C LYS A 287 -13.13 -7.63 -13.66
N PHE A 288 -11.83 -7.39 -13.78
CA PHE A 288 -10.84 -8.00 -12.90
C PHE A 288 -11.12 -7.67 -11.43
N MET A 289 -11.44 -6.39 -11.11
CA MET A 289 -11.79 -5.97 -9.75
C MET A 289 -13.08 -6.62 -9.25
N ILE A 290 -14.11 -6.75 -10.08
CA ILE A 290 -15.38 -7.44 -9.76
C ILE A 290 -15.11 -8.90 -9.38
N ILE A 291 -14.33 -9.63 -10.18
CA ILE A 291 -13.97 -11.02 -9.89
C ILE A 291 -13.13 -11.10 -8.62
N GLY A 292 -12.13 -10.23 -8.46
CA GLY A 292 -11.28 -10.18 -7.27
C GLY A 292 -12.08 -9.94 -5.99
N LEU A 293 -13.04 -9.01 -6.01
CA LEU A 293 -13.92 -8.75 -4.86
C LEU A 293 -14.84 -9.94 -4.57
N THR A 294 -15.40 -10.58 -5.60
CA THR A 294 -16.21 -11.80 -5.44
C THR A 294 -15.40 -12.93 -4.80
N LEU A 295 -14.19 -13.17 -5.28
CA LEU A 295 -13.29 -14.16 -4.68
C LEU A 295 -12.89 -13.76 -3.26
N SER A 296 -12.62 -12.47 -2.99
CA SER A 296 -12.31 -11.99 -1.64
C SER A 296 -13.45 -12.26 -0.66
N ILE A 297 -14.72 -12.09 -1.07
CA ILE A 297 -15.89 -12.45 -0.26
C ILE A 297 -15.88 -13.94 0.05
N ILE A 298 -15.70 -14.80 -0.97
CA ILE A 298 -15.73 -16.27 -0.81
C ILE A 298 -14.61 -16.71 0.15
N PHE A 299 -13.36 -16.28 -0.07
CA PHE A 299 -12.24 -16.67 0.76
C PHE A 299 -12.28 -16.05 2.16
N THR A 300 -12.89 -14.89 2.35
CA THR A 300 -13.10 -14.31 3.69
C THR A 300 -14.22 -15.03 4.44
N LEU A 301 -15.29 -15.49 3.76
CA LEU A 301 -16.35 -16.32 4.36
C LEU A 301 -15.80 -17.61 4.95
N VAL A 302 -14.77 -18.22 4.37
CA VAL A 302 -14.13 -19.42 4.93
C VAL A 302 -13.70 -19.20 6.38
N TYR A 303 -13.15 -18.01 6.73
CA TYR A 303 -12.75 -17.73 8.10
C TYR A 303 -13.91 -17.65 9.09
N VAL A 304 -15.09 -17.18 8.64
CA VAL A 304 -16.27 -17.07 9.47
C VAL A 304 -16.83 -18.43 9.83
N PHE A 305 -16.73 -19.41 8.94
CA PHE A 305 -17.33 -20.74 9.11
C PHE A 305 -16.34 -21.80 9.60
N ILE A 306 -15.03 -21.55 9.48
CA ILE A 306 -14.02 -22.54 9.87
C ILE A 306 -13.94 -22.64 11.41
N PRO A 307 -14.02 -23.86 12.00
CA PRO A 307 -13.87 -24.02 13.43
C PRO A 307 -12.45 -23.62 13.89
N GLY A 308 -12.35 -22.87 15.01
CA GLY A 308 -11.09 -22.47 15.63
C GLY A 308 -10.36 -23.63 16.30
N LYS A 309 -10.10 -24.73 15.58
CA LYS A 309 -9.37 -25.91 16.07
C LYS A 309 -8.05 -26.07 15.33
N SER A 310 -6.99 -26.46 16.04
CA SER A 310 -5.65 -26.62 15.47
C SER A 310 -5.59 -27.53 14.24
N ALA A 311 -6.50 -28.50 14.11
CA ALA A 311 -6.61 -29.39 12.94
C ALA A 311 -6.88 -28.63 11.63
N PHE A 312 -7.44 -27.42 11.67
CA PHE A 312 -7.76 -26.60 10.50
C PHE A 312 -6.66 -25.59 10.14
N ILE A 313 -5.50 -25.62 10.80
CA ILE A 313 -4.44 -24.64 10.57
C ILE A 313 -3.96 -24.62 9.12
N ILE A 314 -3.75 -25.79 8.50
CA ILE A 314 -3.26 -25.89 7.11
C ILE A 314 -4.26 -25.27 6.12
N PRO A 315 -5.56 -25.65 6.11
CA PRO A 315 -6.57 -24.97 5.27
C PRO A 315 -6.62 -23.46 5.51
N VAL A 316 -6.50 -23.00 6.77
CA VAL A 316 -6.49 -21.56 7.11
C VAL A 316 -5.27 -20.85 6.49
N LEU A 317 -4.09 -21.44 6.56
CA LEU A 317 -2.88 -20.87 5.98
C LEU A 317 -2.95 -20.79 4.45
N ILE A 318 -3.45 -21.83 3.80
CA ILE A 318 -3.65 -21.84 2.35
C ILE A 318 -4.63 -20.73 1.96
N ASN A 319 -5.76 -20.65 2.66
CA ASN A 319 -6.77 -19.60 2.45
C ASN A 319 -6.19 -18.19 2.65
N MET A 320 -5.35 -18.01 3.66
CA MET A 320 -4.66 -16.74 3.96
C MET A 320 -3.75 -16.30 2.81
N LEU A 321 -2.97 -17.23 2.25
CA LEU A 321 -2.10 -16.91 1.12
C LEU A 321 -2.90 -16.58 -0.14
N ILE A 322 -3.96 -17.34 -0.43
CA ILE A 322 -4.83 -17.10 -1.59
C ILE A 322 -5.52 -15.73 -1.46
N LEU A 323 -6.14 -15.43 -0.30
CA LEU A 323 -6.79 -14.13 -0.08
C LEU A 323 -5.78 -12.98 -0.19
N SER A 324 -4.54 -13.18 0.30
CA SER A 324 -3.48 -12.17 0.20
C SER A 324 -3.04 -11.93 -1.24
N ILE A 325 -2.94 -12.98 -2.07
CA ILE A 325 -2.66 -12.86 -3.51
C ILE A 325 -3.75 -12.04 -4.20
N ILE A 326 -5.01 -12.31 -3.90
CA ILE A 326 -6.15 -11.63 -4.52
C ILE A 326 -6.14 -10.14 -4.14
N LEU A 327 -6.07 -9.81 -2.84
CA LEU A 327 -6.15 -8.43 -2.35
C LEU A 327 -4.90 -7.61 -2.74
N LEU A 328 -3.69 -8.19 -2.67
CA LEU A 328 -2.46 -7.53 -3.13
C LEU A 328 -2.44 -7.35 -4.65
N GLY A 329 -2.95 -8.34 -5.38
CA GLY A 329 -3.09 -8.25 -6.81
C GLY A 329 -4.04 -7.13 -7.23
N MET A 330 -5.22 -7.04 -6.61
CA MET A 330 -6.16 -5.93 -6.85
C MET A 330 -5.55 -4.58 -6.49
N LYS A 331 -4.83 -4.49 -5.37
CA LYS A 331 -4.14 -3.26 -4.95
C LYS A 331 -3.13 -2.78 -6.01
N GLY A 332 -2.51 -3.69 -6.75
CA GLY A 332 -1.57 -3.35 -7.82
C GLY A 332 -2.20 -2.66 -9.02
N VAL A 333 -3.50 -2.87 -9.25
CA VAL A 333 -4.20 -2.38 -10.46
C VAL A 333 -5.42 -1.50 -10.17
N PHE A 334 -5.76 -1.21 -8.91
CA PHE A 334 -7.02 -0.56 -8.53
C PHE A 334 -7.18 0.91 -8.98
N PHE A 335 -6.12 1.56 -9.51
CA PHE A 335 -6.20 2.85 -10.19
C PHE A 335 -6.44 2.72 -11.70
N ALA A 336 -6.15 1.58 -12.30
CA ALA A 336 -6.28 1.37 -13.73
C ALA A 336 -7.74 1.48 -14.27
N PRO A 337 -8.81 1.29 -13.48
CA PRO A 337 -10.17 1.65 -13.92
C PRO A 337 -10.34 3.09 -14.38
N LEU A 338 -9.47 4.03 -13.95
CA LEU A 338 -9.51 5.42 -14.42
C LEU A 338 -9.28 5.56 -15.93
N ASP A 339 -8.49 4.67 -16.52
CA ASP A 339 -8.25 4.67 -17.96
C ASP A 339 -9.49 4.16 -18.74
N GLU A 340 -10.26 3.23 -18.14
CA GLU A 340 -11.48 2.69 -18.75
C GLU A 340 -12.64 3.72 -18.73
N VAL A 341 -12.71 4.55 -17.69
CA VAL A 341 -13.78 5.57 -17.56
C VAL A 341 -13.54 6.81 -18.41
N ARG A 342 -12.47 6.83 -19.23
CA ARG A 342 -12.17 7.88 -20.20
C ARG A 342 -12.06 9.27 -19.59
N VAL A 343 -11.40 9.39 -18.44
CA VAL A 343 -11.00 10.69 -17.92
C VAL A 343 -10.12 11.37 -18.97
N PRO A 344 -10.42 12.64 -19.38
CA PRO A 344 -9.56 13.36 -20.32
C PRO A 344 -8.11 13.36 -19.84
N ARG A 345 -7.16 13.10 -20.75
CA ARG A 345 -5.73 12.97 -20.43
C ARG A 345 -5.17 14.12 -19.60
N GLU A 346 -5.64 15.33 -19.88
CA GLU A 346 -5.28 16.56 -19.17
C GLU A 346 -5.69 16.57 -17.69
N TYR A 347 -6.72 15.78 -17.30
CA TYR A 347 -7.25 15.68 -15.93
C TYR A 347 -6.95 14.36 -15.22
N THR A 348 -6.23 13.45 -15.86
CA THR A 348 -5.91 12.11 -15.28
C THR A 348 -5.18 12.24 -13.93
N GLY A 349 -4.24 13.18 -13.81
CA GLY A 349 -3.54 13.43 -12.55
C GLY A 349 -4.47 13.93 -11.44
N ILE A 350 -5.42 14.81 -11.77
CA ILE A 350 -6.42 15.33 -10.84
C ILE A 350 -7.37 14.20 -10.39
N ALA A 351 -7.84 13.38 -11.34
CA ALA A 351 -8.71 12.25 -11.04
C ALA A 351 -8.00 11.21 -10.14
N ALA A 352 -6.76 10.86 -10.47
CA ALA A 352 -5.95 9.97 -9.64
C ALA A 352 -5.72 10.55 -8.22
N GLY A 353 -5.52 11.86 -8.12
CA GLY A 353 -5.41 12.57 -6.84
C GLY A 353 -6.68 12.46 -5.99
N ILE A 354 -7.86 12.72 -6.59
CA ILE A 354 -9.16 12.60 -5.90
C ILE A 354 -9.42 11.15 -5.48
N VAL A 355 -9.18 10.20 -6.37
CA VAL A 355 -9.34 8.77 -6.08
C VAL A 355 -8.39 8.31 -4.98
N SER A 356 -7.13 8.77 -4.98
CA SER A 356 -6.17 8.46 -3.91
C SER A 356 -6.60 9.07 -2.58
N PHE A 357 -7.03 10.34 -2.59
CA PHE A 357 -7.46 11.05 -1.39
C PHE A 357 -8.60 10.31 -0.68
N ILE A 358 -9.61 9.85 -1.43
CA ILE A 358 -10.73 9.08 -0.87
C ILE A 358 -10.33 7.64 -0.59
N GLY A 359 -9.61 7.02 -1.52
CA GLY A 359 -9.26 5.60 -1.46
C GLY A 359 -8.40 5.22 -0.26
N TYR A 360 -7.56 6.13 0.24
CA TYR A 360 -6.69 5.89 1.41
C TYR A 360 -7.27 6.38 2.74
N VAL A 361 -8.47 6.98 2.76
CA VAL A 361 -9.17 7.34 4.01
C VAL A 361 -9.29 6.18 5.01
N PRO A 362 -9.46 4.91 4.60
CA PRO A 362 -9.52 3.80 5.55
C PRO A 362 -8.31 3.72 6.49
N ASP A 363 -7.11 4.13 6.08
CA ASP A 363 -5.93 4.13 6.95
C ASP A 363 -6.14 4.97 8.23
N MET A 364 -7.00 5.99 8.17
CA MET A 364 -7.26 6.86 9.30
C MET A 364 -8.04 6.18 10.44
N PHE A 365 -8.82 5.12 10.17
CA PHE A 365 -9.71 4.55 11.17
C PHE A 365 -9.84 3.02 11.14
N ILE A 366 -9.63 2.37 9.99
CA ILE A 366 -10.00 0.94 9.84
C ILE A 366 -9.20 0.04 10.79
N ASN A 367 -7.93 0.35 11.01
CA ASN A 367 -7.07 -0.44 11.86
C ASN A 367 -7.43 -0.30 13.36
N SER A 368 -7.80 0.90 13.81
CA SER A 368 -8.30 1.12 15.17
C SER A 368 -9.69 0.51 15.36
N TYR A 369 -10.57 0.58 14.35
CA TYR A 369 -11.87 -0.08 14.37
C TYR A 369 -11.72 -1.60 14.53
N TYR A 370 -10.89 -2.25 13.72
CA TYR A 370 -10.64 -3.69 13.84
C TYR A 370 -10.00 -4.07 15.17
N GLY A 371 -9.04 -3.28 15.66
CA GLY A 371 -8.45 -3.48 16.99
C GLY A 371 -9.48 -3.36 18.12
N GLY A 372 -10.39 -2.37 18.02
CA GLY A 372 -11.48 -2.18 18.98
C GLY A 372 -12.50 -3.33 19.00
N LEU A 373 -12.72 -3.98 17.83
CA LEU A 373 -13.54 -5.20 17.78
C LEU A 373 -12.91 -6.37 18.54
N LEU A 374 -11.58 -6.52 18.49
CA LEU A 374 -10.87 -7.56 19.24
C LEU A 374 -10.87 -7.28 20.74
N ASP A 375 -10.72 -6.02 21.15
CA ASP A 375 -10.72 -5.64 22.57
C ASP A 375 -12.12 -5.80 23.18
N SER A 376 -13.19 -5.48 22.44
CA SER A 376 -14.58 -5.59 22.90
C SER A 376 -15.16 -7.01 22.79
N HIS A 377 -14.63 -7.84 21.89
CA HIS A 377 -15.08 -9.21 21.66
C HIS A 377 -13.86 -10.16 21.56
N PRO A 378 -13.23 -10.52 22.68
CA PRO A 378 -12.04 -11.38 22.67
C PRO A 378 -12.26 -12.73 21.99
N GLY A 379 -11.19 -13.25 21.40
CA GLY A 379 -11.18 -14.56 20.75
C GLY A 379 -11.88 -14.56 19.38
N ILE A 380 -12.39 -15.72 18.96
CA ILE A 380 -12.92 -15.94 17.60
C ILE A 380 -14.06 -14.97 17.21
N LYS A 381 -14.83 -14.49 18.18
CA LYS A 381 -15.92 -13.53 17.90
C LYS A 381 -15.42 -12.22 17.33
N GLY A 382 -14.35 -11.64 17.89
CA GLY A 382 -13.77 -10.40 17.40
C GLY A 382 -13.22 -10.56 15.98
N TYR A 383 -12.52 -11.65 15.71
CA TYR A 383 -12.02 -11.96 14.37
C TYR A 383 -13.17 -12.15 13.36
N ASN A 384 -14.25 -12.84 13.74
CA ASN A 384 -15.43 -13.00 12.89
C ASN A 384 -16.07 -11.65 12.54
N LEU A 385 -16.13 -10.71 13.49
CA LEU A 385 -16.63 -9.35 13.22
C LEU A 385 -15.73 -8.59 12.26
N ILE A 386 -14.40 -8.76 12.34
CA ILE A 386 -13.45 -8.20 11.37
C ILE A 386 -13.72 -8.79 9.98
N PHE A 387 -13.83 -10.11 9.86
CA PHE A 387 -14.09 -10.78 8.58
C PHE A 387 -15.44 -10.39 7.98
N LEU A 388 -16.49 -10.29 8.79
CA LEU A 388 -17.80 -9.80 8.35
C LEU A 388 -17.71 -8.33 7.87
N SER A 389 -16.95 -7.49 8.55
CA SER A 389 -16.69 -6.10 8.11
C SER A 389 -15.93 -6.06 6.77
N MET A 390 -14.92 -6.92 6.60
CA MET A 390 -14.22 -7.05 5.32
C MET A 390 -15.16 -7.51 4.19
N ILE A 391 -16.04 -8.48 4.47
CA ILE A 391 -17.05 -8.96 3.52
C ILE A 391 -17.99 -7.82 3.14
N ALA A 392 -18.52 -7.07 4.11
CA ALA A 392 -19.42 -5.95 3.87
C ALA A 392 -18.75 -4.90 2.96
N LEU A 393 -17.48 -4.56 3.21
CA LEU A 393 -16.70 -3.66 2.36
C LEU A 393 -16.52 -4.23 0.94
N CYS A 394 -16.19 -5.51 0.81
CA CYS A 394 -16.07 -6.15 -0.50
C CYS A 394 -17.41 -6.18 -1.26
N VAL A 395 -18.55 -6.37 -0.57
CA VAL A 395 -19.90 -6.31 -1.17
C VAL A 395 -20.21 -4.90 -1.67
N ILE A 396 -19.91 -3.87 -0.88
CA ILE A 396 -20.08 -2.47 -1.31
C ILE A 396 -19.21 -2.19 -2.54
N GLY A 397 -17.93 -2.60 -2.51
CA GLY A 397 -17.03 -2.47 -3.66
C GLY A 397 -17.52 -3.23 -4.90
N LEU A 398 -18.05 -4.44 -4.72
CA LEU A 398 -18.62 -5.25 -5.79
C LEU A 398 -19.82 -4.54 -6.45
N ILE A 399 -20.73 -3.98 -5.66
CA ILE A 399 -21.86 -3.20 -6.16
C ILE A 399 -21.35 -1.99 -6.95
N CYS A 400 -20.41 -1.21 -6.40
CA CYS A 400 -19.80 -0.07 -7.09
C CYS A 400 -19.12 -0.50 -8.40
N GLY A 401 -18.39 -1.61 -8.40
CA GLY A 401 -17.74 -2.17 -9.59
C GLY A 401 -18.74 -2.58 -10.67
N ILE A 402 -19.84 -3.24 -10.30
CA ILE A 402 -20.91 -3.64 -11.23
C ILE A 402 -21.60 -2.40 -11.82
N VAL A 403 -21.91 -1.39 -11.00
CA VAL A 403 -22.50 -0.13 -11.47
C VAL A 403 -21.56 0.58 -12.42
N LEU A 404 -20.28 0.70 -12.06
CA LEU A 404 -19.25 1.31 -12.88
C LEU A 404 -19.12 0.59 -14.23
N TYR A 405 -19.06 -0.74 -14.20
CA TYR A 405 -18.98 -1.56 -15.41
C TYR A 405 -20.16 -1.31 -16.37
N LYS A 406 -21.39 -1.30 -15.80
CA LYS A 406 -22.60 -1.01 -16.60
C LYS A 406 -22.57 0.38 -17.21
N LEU A 407 -22.15 1.42 -16.46
CA LEU A 407 -22.05 2.79 -16.96
C LEU A 407 -21.04 2.92 -18.11
N VAL A 408 -19.87 2.32 -17.96
CA VAL A 408 -18.82 2.37 -19.00
C VAL A 408 -19.25 1.60 -20.24
N TYR A 409 -19.89 0.43 -20.06
CA TYR A 409 -20.32 -0.41 -21.18
C TYR A 409 -21.52 0.16 -21.94
N SER A 410 -22.51 0.78 -21.26
CA SER A 410 -23.65 1.44 -21.94
C SER A 410 -23.17 2.61 -22.79
N LYS A 411 -22.32 3.48 -22.25
CA LYS A 411 -21.73 4.61 -23.00
C LYS A 411 -20.91 4.15 -24.21
N LYS A 412 -20.24 3.01 -24.12
CA LYS A 412 -19.49 2.43 -25.25
C LYS A 412 -20.45 1.97 -26.37
N LYS A 413 -21.59 1.36 -26.00
CA LYS A 413 -22.59 0.87 -26.95
C LYS A 413 -23.30 2.04 -27.65
N GLU A 414 -23.64 3.10 -26.93
CA GLU A 414 -24.22 4.34 -27.49
C GLU A 414 -23.27 4.99 -28.48
N SER A 415 -21.99 5.14 -28.15
CA SER A 415 -20.98 5.75 -29.04
C SER A 415 -20.70 4.93 -30.31
N VAL A 416 -20.89 3.61 -30.29
CA VAL A 416 -20.78 2.76 -31.49
C VAL A 416 -22.02 2.90 -32.35
N GLY A 417 -23.22 2.89 -31.75
CA GLY A 417 -24.48 3.09 -32.50
C GLY A 417 -24.58 4.45 -33.15
N GLU A 418 -24.09 5.54 -32.49
CA GLU A 418 -24.03 6.87 -33.11
C GLU A 418 -23.10 6.92 -34.31
N LYS A 419 -21.91 6.28 -34.24
CA LYS A 419 -20.97 6.20 -35.36
C LYS A 419 -21.52 5.40 -36.54
N GLU A 420 -22.22 4.29 -36.28
CA GLU A 420 -22.87 3.48 -37.33
C GLU A 420 -24.00 4.27 -38.02
N LEU A 421 -24.76 5.07 -37.25
CA LEU A 421 -25.79 5.96 -37.80
C LEU A 421 -25.20 7.11 -38.64
N GLU A 422 -24.04 7.65 -38.21
CA GLU A 422 -23.34 8.73 -38.95
C GLU A 422 -22.75 8.19 -40.27
N VAL A 423 -22.18 7.01 -40.27
CA VAL A 423 -21.67 6.30 -41.47
C VAL A 423 -22.83 5.95 -42.40
N ALA A 424 -23.97 5.49 -41.90
CA ALA A 424 -25.15 5.19 -42.71
C ALA A 424 -25.75 6.46 -43.40
N LYS A 425 -25.69 7.61 -42.70
CA LYS A 425 -26.13 8.91 -43.28
C LYS A 425 -25.15 9.47 -44.31
N LEU A 426 -23.87 9.14 -44.25
CA LEU A 426 -22.87 9.56 -45.22
C LEU A 426 -22.90 8.72 -46.49
N ASN A 427 -23.46 7.51 -46.41
CA ASN A 427 -23.60 6.57 -47.55
C ASN A 427 -25.00 6.61 -48.19
N SER A 428 -25.92 7.40 -47.70
CA SER A 428 -27.25 7.70 -48.31
C SER A 428 -27.26 9.06 -48.99
#